data_0f182baacf51487e99eede275b61d141
#
_entry.id   0f182baacf51487e99eede275b61d141
#
_cell.length_a   1.000
_cell.length_b   1.000
_cell.length_c   1.000
_cell.angle_alpha   90.00
_cell.angle_beta   90.00
_cell.angle_gamma   90.00
#
_symmetry.space_group_name_H-M   'P 1'
#
loop_
_entity.id
_entity.type
_entity.pdbx_description
1 polymer ?
#
loop_
_entity_poly.entity_id
_entity_poly.type
_entity_poly.pdbx_seq_one_letter_code
_entity_poly.pdbx_strand_id
1 'polypeptide(L)'
;MFKDNLLNDKTIVVTGGGSGLGKSMARRFGELGANLVISGRRKEVLEEAAHEFSQQNIDVLTCPGDVRKIEDVESMSKQALDKFGTVDALLNNAAGNFISPTEMLSQNAFKAVIDIVLMGTWNCTSVLGKEMIKNKKGNILSIVTTYAWTGSPFVVPSAAAKAGAVSYTHLRAHETEY
;
A
#
# COMPACT_ATOMS: atom_id res chain seq x y z
N MET A 1 -16.16 -1.84 -19.30
CA MET A 1 -14.92 -1.13 -19.60
C MET A 1 -14.94 0.16 -18.81
N PHE A 2 -13.86 0.59 -18.19
CA PHE A 2 -13.85 1.84 -17.41
C PHE A 2 -13.91 3.03 -18.37
N LYS A 3 -14.55 4.12 -17.90
CA LYS A 3 -14.57 5.40 -18.62
C LYS A 3 -13.16 5.97 -18.67
N ASP A 4 -12.77 6.56 -19.79
CA ASP A 4 -11.50 7.25 -19.92
C ASP A 4 -11.41 8.40 -18.90
N ASN A 5 -10.20 8.63 -18.38
CA ASN A 5 -9.93 9.69 -17.40
C ASN A 5 -10.76 9.61 -16.10
N LEU A 6 -11.20 8.39 -15.73
CA LEU A 6 -12.02 8.16 -14.54
C LEU A 6 -11.37 8.66 -13.25
N LEU A 7 -10.03 8.67 -13.19
CA LEU A 7 -9.23 9.03 -12.03
C LEU A 7 -8.50 10.38 -12.18
N ASN A 8 -8.93 11.21 -13.13
CA ASN A 8 -8.35 12.56 -13.25
C ASN A 8 -8.42 13.31 -11.91
N ASP A 9 -7.37 14.06 -11.63
CA ASP A 9 -7.23 14.86 -10.40
C ASP A 9 -7.25 14.03 -9.10
N LYS A 10 -7.05 12.71 -9.20
CA LYS A 10 -6.91 11.82 -8.05
C LYS A 10 -5.44 11.51 -7.79
N THR A 11 -5.02 11.60 -6.55
CA THR A 11 -3.70 11.16 -6.10
C THR A 11 -3.83 9.82 -5.39
N ILE A 12 -3.14 8.81 -5.91
CA ILE A 12 -3.18 7.44 -5.39
C ILE A 12 -1.80 7.03 -4.90
N VAL A 13 -1.71 6.70 -3.62
CA VAL A 13 -0.51 6.14 -3.01
C VAL A 13 -0.54 4.62 -3.12
N VAL A 14 0.54 4.03 -3.65
CA VAL A 14 0.69 2.57 -3.81
C VAL A 14 1.95 2.11 -3.10
N THR A 15 1.79 1.39 -1.99
CA THR A 15 2.92 0.78 -1.30
C THR A 15 3.38 -0.50 -2.04
N GLY A 16 4.69 -0.68 -2.19
CA GLY A 16 5.22 -1.73 -3.05
C GLY A 16 4.96 -1.49 -4.55
N GLY A 17 4.82 -0.21 -4.95
CA GLY A 17 4.42 0.20 -6.29
C GLY A 17 5.48 0.06 -7.39
N GLY A 18 6.74 -0.29 -7.04
CA GLY A 18 7.83 -0.39 -8.00
C GLY A 18 7.89 -1.72 -8.78
N SER A 19 7.17 -2.75 -8.37
CA SER A 19 7.24 -4.07 -9.00
C SER A 19 5.95 -4.88 -8.85
N GLY A 20 5.83 -5.97 -9.62
CA GLY A 20 4.76 -6.96 -9.50
C GLY A 20 3.35 -6.37 -9.59
N LEU A 21 2.46 -6.85 -8.71
CA LEU A 21 1.05 -6.41 -8.68
C LEU A 21 0.93 -4.91 -8.39
N GLY A 22 1.73 -4.37 -7.44
CA GLY A 22 1.70 -2.95 -7.12
C GLY A 22 2.02 -2.07 -8.32
N LYS A 23 3.08 -2.39 -9.08
CA LYS A 23 3.44 -1.67 -10.31
C LYS A 23 2.34 -1.79 -11.38
N SER A 24 1.76 -2.99 -11.55
CA SER A 24 0.69 -3.21 -12.53
C SER A 24 -0.57 -2.40 -12.20
N MET A 25 -0.98 -2.38 -10.92
CA MET A 25 -2.13 -1.59 -10.47
C MET A 25 -1.85 -0.10 -10.57
N ALA A 26 -0.67 0.37 -10.15
CA ALA A 26 -0.25 1.76 -10.28
C ALA A 26 -0.31 2.22 -11.73
N ARG A 27 0.26 1.44 -12.67
CA ARG A 27 0.16 1.73 -14.11
C ARG A 27 -1.28 1.93 -14.54
N ARG A 28 -2.17 1.00 -14.16
CA ARG A 28 -3.58 1.09 -14.55
C ARG A 28 -4.28 2.32 -13.99
N PHE A 29 -3.98 2.72 -12.76
CA PHE A 29 -4.51 3.96 -12.20
C PHE A 29 -3.99 5.19 -12.96
N GLY A 30 -2.70 5.23 -13.30
CA GLY A 30 -2.12 6.31 -14.12
C GLY A 30 -2.73 6.39 -15.52
N GLU A 31 -2.93 5.26 -16.19
CA GLU A 31 -3.63 5.20 -17.49
C GLU A 31 -5.07 5.75 -17.44
N LEU A 32 -5.70 5.73 -16.26
CA LEU A 32 -7.02 6.30 -16.00
C LEU A 32 -6.97 7.75 -15.54
N GLY A 33 -5.77 8.38 -15.55
CA GLY A 33 -5.57 9.80 -15.26
C GLY A 33 -5.13 10.12 -13.83
N ALA A 34 -4.85 9.14 -12.98
CA ALA A 34 -4.39 9.42 -11.61
C ALA A 34 -2.95 9.91 -11.55
N ASN A 35 -2.67 10.82 -10.63
CA ASN A 35 -1.34 11.10 -10.11
C ASN A 35 -0.91 9.94 -9.19
N LEU A 36 0.32 9.49 -9.32
CA LEU A 36 0.82 8.34 -8.58
C LEU A 36 1.86 8.72 -7.55
N VAL A 37 1.77 8.12 -6.37
CA VAL A 37 2.85 8.05 -5.40
C VAL A 37 3.20 6.58 -5.21
N ILE A 38 4.39 6.17 -5.62
CA ILE A 38 4.85 4.78 -5.47
C ILE A 38 5.93 4.71 -4.40
N SER A 39 5.75 3.81 -3.44
CA SER A 39 6.69 3.62 -2.33
C SER A 39 7.24 2.19 -2.28
N GLY A 40 8.45 2.08 -1.75
CA GLY A 40 9.14 0.80 -1.55
C GLY A 40 10.57 1.01 -1.10
N ARG A 41 11.23 -0.06 -0.65
CA ARG A 41 12.58 0.01 -0.07
C ARG A 41 13.70 0.18 -1.12
N ARG A 42 13.47 -0.30 -2.33
CA ARG A 42 14.48 -0.29 -3.40
C ARG A 42 14.29 0.92 -4.30
N LYS A 43 15.12 1.92 -4.10
CA LYS A 43 15.05 3.20 -4.82
C LYS A 43 15.15 2.99 -6.34
N GLU A 44 16.09 2.18 -6.80
CA GLU A 44 16.36 1.93 -8.21
C GLU A 44 15.14 1.32 -8.91
N VAL A 45 14.43 0.41 -8.22
CA VAL A 45 13.21 -0.23 -8.75
C VAL A 45 12.05 0.75 -8.85
N LEU A 46 11.96 1.71 -7.94
CA LEU A 46 10.96 2.78 -8.01
C LEU A 46 11.27 3.76 -9.15
N GLU A 47 12.53 4.13 -9.32
CA GLU A 47 12.98 5.03 -10.38
C GLU A 47 12.77 4.41 -11.76
N GLU A 48 13.06 3.13 -11.93
CA GLU A 48 12.77 2.39 -13.16
C GLU A 48 11.27 2.38 -13.49
N ALA A 49 10.43 2.06 -12.49
CA ALA A 49 8.98 2.09 -12.66
C ALA A 49 8.46 3.50 -12.99
N ALA A 50 9.01 4.53 -12.34
CA ALA A 50 8.64 5.92 -12.59
C ALA A 50 9.05 6.35 -14.00
N HIS A 51 10.22 5.93 -14.47
CA HIS A 51 10.64 6.19 -15.84
C HIS A 51 9.68 5.58 -16.87
N GLU A 52 9.27 4.32 -16.70
CA GLU A 52 8.27 3.69 -17.56
C GLU A 52 6.92 4.42 -17.54
N PHE A 53 6.47 4.90 -16.36
CA PHE A 53 5.21 5.62 -16.22
C PHE A 53 5.28 7.01 -16.88
N SER A 54 6.38 7.72 -16.72
CA SER A 54 6.58 9.03 -17.37
C SER A 54 6.59 8.96 -18.90
N GLN A 55 7.08 7.86 -19.47
CA GLN A 55 6.99 7.62 -20.93
C GLN A 55 5.54 7.49 -21.44
N GLN A 56 4.60 7.20 -20.53
CA GLN A 56 3.16 7.12 -20.81
C GLN A 56 2.41 8.39 -20.39
N ASN A 57 3.12 9.48 -20.10
CA ASN A 57 2.58 10.75 -19.59
C ASN A 57 1.83 10.61 -18.24
N ILE A 58 2.22 9.64 -17.42
CA ILE A 58 1.68 9.44 -16.08
C ILE A 58 2.54 10.24 -15.09
N ASP A 59 1.92 11.15 -14.33
CA ASP A 59 2.64 11.89 -13.28
C ASP A 59 2.86 10.99 -12.05
N VAL A 60 4.12 10.82 -11.68
CA VAL A 60 4.52 9.90 -10.62
C VAL A 60 5.54 10.54 -9.67
N LEU A 61 5.38 10.27 -8.39
CA LEU A 61 6.33 10.56 -7.32
C LEU A 61 6.87 9.25 -6.75
N THR A 62 8.18 9.13 -6.68
CA THR A 62 8.83 8.01 -5.98
C THR A 62 9.13 8.40 -4.55
N CYS A 63 8.73 7.56 -3.59
CA CYS A 63 9.01 7.71 -2.17
C CYS A 63 9.74 6.47 -1.66
N PRO A 64 11.08 6.40 -1.78
CA PRO A 64 11.85 5.32 -1.17
C PRO A 64 11.66 5.34 0.35
N GLY A 65 11.31 4.18 0.93
CA GLY A 65 11.05 4.06 2.36
C GLY A 65 10.55 2.67 2.76
N ASP A 66 10.48 2.45 4.04
CA ASP A 66 10.03 1.19 4.64
C ASP A 66 8.74 1.42 5.43
N VAL A 67 7.65 0.81 4.99
CA VAL A 67 6.33 0.92 5.65
C VAL A 67 6.32 0.50 7.12
N ARG A 68 7.35 -0.24 7.57
CA ARG A 68 7.54 -0.61 8.98
C ARG A 68 7.95 0.58 9.86
N LYS A 69 8.50 1.63 9.25
CA LYS A 69 8.98 2.84 9.91
C LYS A 69 7.96 3.96 9.72
N ILE A 70 7.40 4.42 10.83
CA ILE A 70 6.38 5.46 10.78
C ILE A 70 6.92 6.76 10.16
N GLU A 71 8.19 7.08 10.41
CA GLU A 71 8.86 8.28 9.91
C GLU A 71 8.96 8.29 8.38
N ASP A 72 9.22 7.11 7.77
CA ASP A 72 9.26 6.98 6.32
C ASP A 72 7.87 7.18 5.71
N VAL A 73 6.83 6.71 6.40
CA VAL A 73 5.42 6.88 5.97
C VAL A 73 4.97 8.33 6.12
N GLU A 74 5.34 9.00 7.20
CA GLU A 74 5.08 10.43 7.41
C GLU A 74 5.78 11.28 6.35
N SER A 75 7.04 10.96 6.03
CA SER A 75 7.78 11.61 4.95
C SER A 75 7.12 11.41 3.59
N MET A 76 6.67 10.20 3.27
CA MET A 76 5.92 9.89 2.04
C MET A 76 4.63 10.71 1.96
N SER A 77 3.86 10.76 3.05
CA SER A 77 2.62 11.54 3.12
C SER A 77 2.88 13.02 2.85
N LYS A 78 3.90 13.59 3.50
CA LYS A 78 4.28 14.97 3.30
C LYS A 78 4.67 15.25 1.84
N GLN A 79 5.55 14.44 1.26
CA GLN A 79 5.97 14.60 -0.13
C GLN A 79 4.80 14.51 -1.11
N ALA A 80 3.84 13.59 -0.86
CA ALA A 80 2.63 13.46 -1.67
C ALA A 80 1.77 14.73 -1.62
N LEU A 81 1.57 15.29 -0.42
CA LEU A 81 0.82 16.52 -0.22
C LEU A 81 1.53 17.75 -0.81
N ASP A 82 2.84 17.84 -0.63
CA ASP A 82 3.65 18.95 -1.18
C ASP A 82 3.61 18.97 -2.71
N LYS A 83 3.61 17.78 -3.36
CA LYS A 83 3.59 17.69 -4.83
C LYS A 83 2.18 17.80 -5.42
N PHE A 84 1.20 17.10 -4.86
CA PHE A 84 -0.13 16.92 -5.46
C PHE A 84 -1.26 17.58 -4.68
N GLY A 85 -0.99 18.12 -3.49
CA GLY A 85 -1.97 18.83 -2.66
C GLY A 85 -2.99 17.94 -1.94
N THR A 86 -3.15 16.69 -2.37
CA THR A 86 -4.14 15.75 -1.80
C THR A 86 -3.68 14.30 -1.89
N VAL A 87 -4.28 13.45 -1.06
CA VAL A 87 -4.24 11.99 -1.22
C VAL A 87 -5.68 11.47 -1.22
N ASP A 88 -6.15 10.97 -2.35
CA ASP A 88 -7.52 10.49 -2.53
C ASP A 88 -7.67 8.99 -2.28
N ALA A 89 -6.61 8.21 -2.51
CA ALA A 89 -6.63 6.78 -2.24
C ALA A 89 -5.27 6.24 -1.77
N LEU A 90 -5.34 5.22 -0.93
CA LEU A 90 -4.20 4.41 -0.48
C LEU A 90 -4.41 2.96 -0.89
N LEU A 91 -3.45 2.39 -1.61
CA LEU A 91 -3.36 0.96 -1.87
C LEU A 91 -2.26 0.35 -0.99
N ASN A 92 -2.65 -0.32 0.08
CA ASN A 92 -1.77 -1.13 0.91
C ASN A 92 -1.48 -2.45 0.19
N ASN A 93 -0.36 -2.49 -0.54
CA ASN A 93 0.08 -3.64 -1.30
C ASN A 93 1.46 -4.16 -0.85
N ALA A 94 2.27 -3.35 -0.16
CA ALA A 94 3.56 -3.79 0.35
C ALA A 94 3.42 -5.05 1.19
N ALA A 95 4.16 -6.10 0.84
CA ALA A 95 4.09 -7.39 1.49
C ALA A 95 5.43 -8.12 1.42
N GLY A 96 5.55 -9.16 2.21
CA GLY A 96 6.61 -10.14 2.20
C GLY A 96 6.09 -11.45 2.76
N ASN A 97 6.73 -12.55 2.44
CA ASN A 97 6.38 -13.86 2.98
C ASN A 97 7.62 -14.74 3.11
N PHE A 98 7.55 -15.72 4.01
CA PHE A 98 8.46 -16.85 4.10
C PHE A 98 7.63 -18.12 3.94
N ILE A 99 7.97 -18.93 2.95
CA ILE A 99 7.34 -20.24 2.73
C ILE A 99 8.15 -21.25 3.56
N SER A 100 7.56 -21.71 4.65
CA SER A 100 8.21 -22.64 5.59
C SER A 100 7.17 -23.44 6.38
N PRO A 101 7.45 -24.71 6.72
CA PRO A 101 6.70 -25.41 7.75
C PRO A 101 6.72 -24.61 9.06
N THR A 102 5.61 -24.64 9.79
CA THR A 102 5.46 -23.82 11.01
C THR A 102 6.52 -24.13 12.07
N GLU A 103 6.86 -25.40 12.24
CA GLU A 103 7.87 -25.89 13.18
C GLU A 103 9.31 -25.46 12.84
N MET A 104 9.55 -25.07 11.59
CA MET A 104 10.86 -24.58 11.11
C MET A 104 10.94 -23.06 11.03
N LEU A 105 9.84 -22.37 11.29
CA LEU A 105 9.77 -20.92 11.15
C LEU A 105 10.38 -20.22 12.35
N SER A 106 11.43 -19.41 12.12
CA SER A 106 12.03 -18.61 13.21
C SER A 106 11.11 -17.47 13.63
N GLN A 107 11.21 -17.03 14.88
CA GLN A 107 10.50 -15.86 15.40
C GLN A 107 10.79 -14.59 14.57
N ASN A 108 12.02 -14.41 14.13
CA ASN A 108 12.42 -13.26 13.31
C ASN A 108 11.74 -13.29 11.93
N ALA A 109 11.64 -14.46 11.30
CA ALA A 109 10.96 -14.61 10.04
C ALA A 109 9.45 -14.32 10.19
N PHE A 110 8.81 -14.84 11.24
CA PHE A 110 7.42 -14.55 11.57
C PHE A 110 7.21 -13.04 11.78
N LYS A 111 8.02 -12.44 12.68
CA LYS A 111 7.95 -11.02 13.00
C LYS A 111 8.16 -10.13 11.78
N ALA A 112 9.11 -10.45 10.91
CA ALA A 112 9.38 -9.66 9.69
C ALA A 112 8.15 -9.57 8.78
N VAL A 113 7.37 -10.63 8.65
CA VAL A 113 6.14 -10.62 7.85
C VAL A 113 5.02 -9.83 8.54
N ILE A 114 4.85 -10.01 9.84
CA ILE A 114 3.89 -9.20 10.63
C ILE A 114 4.21 -7.71 10.51
N ASP A 115 5.47 -7.34 10.68
CA ASP A 115 5.89 -5.94 10.62
C ASP A 115 5.62 -5.31 9.24
N ILE A 116 5.87 -6.03 8.14
CA ILE A 116 5.64 -5.48 6.80
C ILE A 116 4.13 -5.44 6.50
N VAL A 117 3.43 -6.56 6.72
CA VAL A 117 2.07 -6.74 6.19
C VAL A 117 1.04 -6.12 7.11
N LEU A 118 1.11 -6.36 8.42
CA LEU A 118 0.13 -5.84 9.38
C LEU A 118 0.51 -4.43 9.86
N MET A 119 1.71 -4.30 10.44
CA MET A 119 2.13 -2.99 10.96
C MET A 119 2.36 -1.97 9.84
N GLY A 120 2.88 -2.39 8.68
CA GLY A 120 3.00 -1.50 7.52
C GLY A 120 1.65 -1.01 7.00
N THR A 121 0.64 -1.88 6.95
CA THR A 121 -0.74 -1.49 6.62
C THR A 121 -1.30 -0.51 7.65
N TRP A 122 -1.08 -0.77 8.95
CA TRP A 122 -1.47 0.13 10.04
C TRP A 122 -0.80 1.51 9.90
N ASN A 123 0.52 1.56 9.75
CA ASN A 123 1.26 2.80 9.65
C ASN A 123 0.75 3.66 8.47
N CYS A 124 0.64 3.07 7.28
CA CYS A 124 0.16 3.79 6.11
C CYS A 124 -1.29 4.26 6.29
N THR A 125 -2.16 3.41 6.82
CA THR A 125 -3.56 3.77 7.04
C THR A 125 -3.72 4.83 8.12
N SER A 126 -2.96 4.77 9.22
CA SER A 126 -3.06 5.75 10.31
C SER A 126 -2.56 7.14 9.89
N VAL A 127 -1.49 7.22 9.11
CA VAL A 127 -0.91 8.49 8.66
C VAL A 127 -1.76 9.11 7.55
N LEU A 128 -1.96 8.39 6.44
CA LEU A 128 -2.72 8.92 5.29
C LEU A 128 -4.21 9.05 5.58
N GLY A 129 -4.76 8.17 6.43
CA GLY A 129 -6.16 8.24 6.86
C GLY A 129 -6.49 9.52 7.64
N LYS A 130 -5.56 10.08 8.41
CA LYS A 130 -5.76 11.37 9.07
C LYS A 130 -6.02 12.49 8.06
N GLU A 131 -5.26 12.54 6.98
CA GLU A 131 -5.45 13.53 5.92
C GLU A 131 -6.78 13.31 5.18
N MET A 132 -7.14 12.05 4.92
CA MET A 132 -8.43 11.72 4.29
C MET A 132 -9.62 12.13 5.17
N ILE A 133 -9.53 11.91 6.49
CA ILE A 133 -10.57 12.34 7.46
C ILE A 133 -10.69 13.86 7.48
N LYS A 134 -9.55 14.58 7.56
CA LYS A 134 -9.51 16.04 7.54
C LYS A 134 -10.18 16.60 6.28
N ASN A 135 -9.96 15.96 5.13
CA ASN A 135 -10.53 16.34 3.85
C ASN A 135 -11.94 15.77 3.62
N LYS A 136 -12.48 14.99 4.57
CA LYS A 136 -13.78 14.29 4.48
C LYS A 136 -13.91 13.45 3.20
N LYS A 137 -12.81 12.93 2.71
CA LYS A 137 -12.73 12.19 1.45
C LYS A 137 -11.50 11.30 1.42
N GLY A 138 -11.68 10.05 0.99
CA GLY A 138 -10.58 9.11 0.82
C GLY A 138 -11.06 7.68 0.66
N ASN A 139 -10.23 6.84 0.06
CA ASN A 139 -10.45 5.41 -0.05
C ASN A 139 -9.19 4.66 0.34
N ILE A 140 -9.34 3.61 1.12
CA ILE A 140 -8.24 2.73 1.50
C ILE A 140 -8.56 1.31 1.06
N LEU A 141 -7.68 0.74 0.24
CA LEU A 141 -7.76 -0.63 -0.23
C LEU A 141 -6.54 -1.41 0.25
N SER A 142 -6.76 -2.57 0.84
CA SER A 142 -5.69 -3.47 1.26
C SER A 142 -5.70 -4.76 0.44
N ILE A 143 -4.54 -5.12 -0.11
CA ILE A 143 -4.39 -6.39 -0.84
C ILE A 143 -4.25 -7.50 0.18
N VAL A 144 -5.24 -8.39 0.17
CA VAL A 144 -5.27 -9.58 1.01
C VAL A 144 -5.25 -10.85 0.15
N THR A 145 -5.37 -12.01 0.79
CA THR A 145 -5.35 -13.31 0.12
C THR A 145 -6.43 -14.20 0.72
N THR A 146 -6.89 -15.21 -0.02
CA THR A 146 -7.94 -16.13 0.43
C THR A 146 -7.56 -16.88 1.71
N TYR A 147 -6.29 -17.20 1.90
CA TYR A 147 -5.83 -17.87 3.12
C TYR A 147 -5.87 -17.01 4.40
N ALA A 148 -6.23 -15.72 4.30
CA ALA A 148 -6.58 -14.92 5.47
C ALA A 148 -7.83 -15.44 6.20
N TRP A 149 -8.71 -16.13 5.50
CA TRP A 149 -9.93 -16.74 6.04
C TRP A 149 -9.85 -18.25 6.18
N THR A 150 -9.19 -18.93 5.25
CA THR A 150 -9.16 -20.40 5.21
C THR A 150 -7.93 -21.03 5.86
N GLY A 151 -6.88 -20.20 6.10
CA GLY A 151 -5.54 -20.73 6.38
C GLY A 151 -4.90 -21.36 5.14
N SER A 152 -3.61 -21.61 5.20
CA SER A 152 -2.88 -22.41 4.20
C SER A 152 -1.58 -22.92 4.82
N PRO A 153 -1.12 -24.13 4.49
CA PRO A 153 0.17 -24.63 4.96
C PRO A 153 1.31 -23.75 4.44
N PHE A 154 2.40 -23.72 5.18
CA PHE A 154 3.67 -23.05 4.86
C PHE A 154 3.64 -21.51 4.78
N VAL A 155 2.51 -20.83 4.99
CA VAL A 155 2.38 -19.37 4.88
C VAL A 155 1.79 -18.74 6.15
N VAL A 156 1.96 -19.38 7.29
CA VAL A 156 1.37 -18.97 8.58
C VAL A 156 1.56 -17.48 8.91
N PRO A 157 2.76 -16.87 8.77
CA PRO A 157 2.92 -15.45 9.12
C PRO A 157 2.11 -14.54 8.20
N SER A 158 2.06 -14.86 6.91
CA SER A 158 1.29 -14.08 5.95
C SER A 158 -0.22 -14.25 6.17
N ALA A 159 -0.68 -15.47 6.47
CA ALA A 159 -2.09 -15.74 6.79
C ALA A 159 -2.52 -14.94 8.03
N ALA A 160 -1.74 -15.00 9.12
CA ALA A 160 -2.01 -14.26 10.35
C ALA A 160 -2.02 -12.73 10.13
N ALA A 161 -1.01 -12.21 9.41
CA ALA A 161 -0.92 -10.79 9.13
C ALA A 161 -2.07 -10.27 8.25
N LYS A 162 -2.45 -11.04 7.22
CA LYS A 162 -3.55 -10.68 6.32
C LYS A 162 -4.91 -10.81 7.01
N ALA A 163 -5.12 -11.80 7.90
CA ALA A 163 -6.31 -11.88 8.74
C ALA A 163 -6.44 -10.68 9.67
N GLY A 164 -5.33 -10.26 10.30
CA GLY A 164 -5.29 -9.05 11.11
C GLY A 164 -5.60 -7.79 10.30
N ALA A 165 -5.09 -7.68 9.08
CA ALA A 165 -5.39 -6.55 8.18
C ALA A 165 -6.88 -6.51 7.79
N VAL A 166 -7.52 -7.66 7.56
CA VAL A 166 -8.96 -7.75 7.29
C VAL A 166 -9.76 -7.29 8.51
N SER A 167 -9.45 -7.84 9.70
CA SER A 167 -10.13 -7.47 10.95
C SER A 167 -10.02 -5.98 11.25
N TYR A 168 -8.81 -5.42 11.11
CA TYR A 168 -8.56 -3.99 11.30
C TYR A 168 -9.42 -3.12 10.36
N THR A 169 -9.55 -3.51 9.10
CA THR A 169 -10.34 -2.76 8.11
C THR A 169 -11.82 -2.73 8.49
N HIS A 170 -12.37 -3.85 8.98
CA HIS A 170 -13.76 -3.92 9.44
C HIS A 170 -14.02 -3.05 10.67
N LEU A 171 -13.15 -3.11 11.68
CA LEU A 171 -13.29 -2.30 12.91
C LEU A 171 -13.28 -0.80 12.61
N ARG A 172 -12.36 -0.36 11.74
CA ARG A 172 -12.28 1.06 11.38
C ARG A 172 -13.51 1.57 10.63
N ALA A 173 -14.17 0.73 9.83
CA ALA A 173 -15.40 1.12 9.17
C ALA A 173 -16.51 1.47 10.18
N HIS A 174 -16.58 0.75 11.31
CA HIS A 174 -17.54 1.04 12.39
C HIS A 174 -17.19 2.28 13.20
N GLU A 175 -15.90 2.62 13.37
CA GLU A 175 -15.48 3.83 14.10
C GLU A 175 -15.83 5.14 13.36
N THR A 176 -16.07 5.11 12.07
CA THR A 176 -16.40 6.29 11.27
C THR A 176 -17.89 6.61 11.21
N GLU A 177 -18.74 5.77 11.80
CA GLU A 177 -20.20 6.00 11.90
C GLU A 177 -20.59 6.88 13.11
N TYR A 178 -19.65 7.22 13.99
CA TYR A 178 -19.83 8.10 15.15
C TYR A 178 -19.05 9.41 14.94
#